data_ec44456245075c3e9b0122c6b2ce2d27
#
_entry.id   ec44456245075c3e9b0122c6b2ce2d27
#
_cell.length_a   1.000
_cell.length_b   1.000
_cell.length_c   1.000
_cell.angle_alpha   90.00
_cell.angle_beta   90.00
_cell.angle_gamma   90.00
#
_symmetry.space_group_name_H-M   'P 1'
#
loop_
_entity.id
_entity.type
_entity.pdbx_description
1 polymer ?
#
loop_
_entity_poly.entity_id
_entity_poly.type
_entity_poly.pdbx_seq_one_letter_code
_entity_poly.pdbx_strand_id
1 'polypeptide(L)'
;MDQTTELTRLKALAAYAPAGPEDPLTPLLAAVADYLGAGRVSLMMIDCQGERPPCLSLVAAHGRLDRAAWREQPRLGQGIAGQVLAEGRPLRVEDIHASRHCGAARHPDEAGSFLACPVALAGAPAGVLNVSAPIRPGPFSDLDLARADLAATLVGRILQTLRLQGLIDSRFAQMALAREGISDATSFLAAGAQEPGKVARMLAKSFYKEMHRCGFSFNQILHAAGEIISELDGSLSRHKRRGPRPPPAKGTD
;
A
#
# COMPACT_ATOMS: atom_id res chain seq x y z
N MET A 1 -29.60 8.50 -11.42
CA MET A 1 -28.98 9.20 -10.27
C MET A 1 -28.92 10.67 -10.63
N ASP A 2 -29.36 11.56 -9.75
CA ASP A 2 -29.38 13.00 -10.03
C ASP A 2 -27.95 13.55 -10.11
N GLN A 3 -27.67 14.41 -11.09
CA GLN A 3 -26.35 15.02 -11.31
C GLN A 3 -25.82 15.73 -10.06
N THR A 4 -26.71 16.32 -9.27
CA THR A 4 -26.36 17.00 -8.01
C THR A 4 -25.80 16.03 -6.97
N THR A 5 -26.40 14.86 -6.85
CA THR A 5 -25.95 13.78 -5.94
C THR A 5 -24.59 13.22 -6.38
N GLU A 6 -24.42 13.03 -7.68
CA GLU A 6 -23.15 12.57 -8.26
C GLU A 6 -22.00 13.54 -7.98
N LEU A 7 -22.23 14.83 -8.25
CA LEU A 7 -21.22 15.87 -7.99
C LEU A 7 -20.89 15.98 -6.49
N THR A 8 -21.86 15.79 -5.61
CA THR A 8 -21.65 15.81 -4.17
C THR A 8 -20.75 14.64 -3.73
N ARG A 9 -20.97 13.43 -4.24
CA ARG A 9 -20.14 12.26 -3.94
C ARG A 9 -18.73 12.42 -4.51
N LEU A 10 -18.60 12.94 -5.71
CA LEU A 10 -17.30 13.25 -6.32
C LEU A 10 -16.51 14.27 -5.50
N LYS A 11 -17.17 15.33 -5.03
CA LYS A 11 -16.55 16.34 -4.14
C LYS A 11 -16.10 15.71 -2.82
N ALA A 12 -16.93 14.85 -2.23
CA ALA A 12 -16.56 14.14 -1.01
C ALA A 12 -15.32 13.25 -1.22
N LEU A 13 -15.26 12.55 -2.34
CA LEU A 13 -14.09 11.74 -2.70
C LEU A 13 -12.84 12.62 -2.92
N ALA A 14 -12.97 13.73 -3.65
CA ALA A 14 -11.85 14.64 -3.91
C ALA A 14 -11.34 15.36 -2.65
N ALA A 15 -12.23 15.60 -1.68
CA ALA A 15 -11.92 16.21 -0.38
C ALA A 15 -11.55 15.16 0.68
N TYR A 16 -11.37 13.91 0.30
CA TYR A 16 -11.05 12.84 1.24
C TYR A 16 -9.78 13.16 2.03
N ALA A 17 -9.90 13.13 3.35
CA ALA A 17 -8.79 13.20 4.28
C ALA A 17 -8.93 12.05 5.29
N PRO A 18 -7.88 11.26 5.55
CA PRO A 18 -7.96 10.16 6.50
C PRO A 18 -8.25 10.69 7.91
N ALA A 19 -9.20 10.07 8.58
CA ALA A 19 -9.59 10.44 9.95
C ALA A 19 -8.57 9.98 11.01
N GLY A 20 -7.58 9.16 10.65
CA GLY A 20 -6.58 8.63 11.57
C GLY A 20 -5.47 7.85 10.87
N PRO A 21 -4.42 7.47 11.62
CA PRO A 21 -3.22 6.84 11.07
C PRO A 21 -3.36 5.34 10.80
N GLU A 22 -4.45 4.68 11.22
CA GLU A 22 -4.45 3.21 11.27
C GLU A 22 -4.79 2.54 9.93
N ASP A 23 -5.69 3.08 9.12
CA ASP A 23 -6.01 2.56 7.78
C ASP A 23 -6.63 3.67 6.91
N PRO A 24 -5.84 4.42 6.15
CA PRO A 24 -6.37 5.47 5.31
C PRO A 24 -7.03 4.94 4.02
N LEU A 25 -6.80 3.68 3.65
CA LEU A 25 -7.19 3.18 2.33
C LEU A 25 -8.57 2.53 2.31
N THR A 26 -8.95 1.77 3.34
CA THR A 26 -10.28 1.13 3.38
C THR A 26 -11.42 2.14 3.35
N PRO A 27 -11.40 3.25 4.14
CA PRO A 27 -12.43 4.29 4.03
C PRO A 27 -12.41 5.02 2.68
N LEU A 28 -11.24 5.22 2.08
CA LEU A 28 -11.12 5.78 0.73
C LEU A 28 -11.83 4.89 -0.29
N LEU A 29 -11.58 3.57 -0.26
CA LEU A 29 -12.24 2.64 -1.18
C LEU A 29 -13.74 2.50 -0.91
N ALA A 30 -14.20 2.68 0.33
CA ALA A 30 -15.63 2.77 0.64
C ALA A 30 -16.28 4.01 -0.03
N ALA A 31 -15.61 5.16 0.01
CA ALA A 31 -16.09 6.38 -0.67
C ALA A 31 -16.11 6.20 -2.20
N VAL A 32 -15.11 5.51 -2.76
CA VAL A 32 -15.10 5.14 -4.19
C VAL A 32 -16.26 4.21 -4.54
N ALA A 33 -16.52 3.19 -3.70
CA ALA A 33 -17.63 2.26 -3.90
C ALA A 33 -18.99 2.97 -3.88
N ASP A 34 -19.18 3.90 -2.93
CA ASP A 34 -20.40 4.72 -2.87
C ASP A 34 -20.55 5.63 -4.09
N TYR A 35 -19.46 6.27 -4.54
CA TYR A 35 -19.46 7.11 -5.73
C TYR A 35 -19.86 6.33 -7.00
N LEU A 36 -19.32 5.11 -7.16
CA LEU A 36 -19.54 4.28 -8.34
C LEU A 36 -20.81 3.41 -8.25
N GLY A 37 -21.45 3.33 -7.09
CA GLY A 37 -22.55 2.40 -6.86
C GLY A 37 -22.11 0.95 -7.01
N ALA A 38 -20.98 0.59 -6.43
CA ALA A 38 -20.37 -0.73 -6.49
C ALA A 38 -20.32 -1.39 -5.12
N GLY A 39 -20.60 -2.68 -5.06
CA GLY A 39 -20.52 -3.46 -3.81
C GLY A 39 -19.09 -3.86 -3.44
N ARG A 40 -18.15 -3.78 -4.40
CA ARG A 40 -16.77 -4.19 -4.18
C ARG A 40 -15.79 -3.30 -4.94
N VAL A 41 -14.81 -2.80 -4.22
CA VAL A 41 -13.69 -2.04 -4.79
C VAL A 41 -12.40 -2.54 -4.16
N SER A 42 -11.35 -2.74 -4.95
CA SER A 42 -10.04 -3.12 -4.44
C SER A 42 -8.94 -2.37 -5.14
N LEU A 43 -7.86 -2.13 -4.41
CA LEU A 43 -6.66 -1.46 -4.89
C LEU A 43 -5.49 -2.42 -4.88
N MET A 44 -4.89 -2.63 -6.03
CA MET A 44 -3.63 -3.35 -6.18
C MET A 44 -2.53 -2.37 -6.53
N MET A 45 -1.36 -2.53 -5.91
CA MET A 45 -0.20 -1.67 -6.19
C MET A 45 0.98 -2.54 -6.64
N ILE A 46 1.86 -1.95 -7.44
CA ILE A 46 3.11 -2.60 -7.84
C ILE A 46 3.93 -2.87 -6.59
N ASP A 47 4.35 -4.11 -6.46
CA ASP A 47 5.27 -4.60 -5.45
C ASP A 47 6.56 -5.08 -6.14
N CYS A 48 7.65 -4.39 -5.85
CA CYS A 48 8.98 -4.73 -6.35
C CYS A 48 9.74 -5.44 -5.24
N GLN A 49 9.78 -6.75 -5.25
CA GLN A 49 10.51 -7.55 -4.27
C GLN A 49 11.91 -7.89 -4.79
N GLY A 50 12.89 -7.04 -4.52
CA GLY A 50 14.30 -7.28 -4.85
C GLY A 50 14.51 -7.55 -6.35
N GLU A 51 15.16 -8.67 -6.69
CA GLU A 51 15.45 -9.08 -8.08
C GLU A 51 14.27 -9.75 -8.80
N ARG A 52 13.12 -9.94 -8.14
CA ARG A 52 11.96 -10.56 -8.76
C ARG A 52 11.26 -9.58 -9.71
N PRO A 53 10.68 -10.09 -10.81
CA PRO A 53 9.86 -9.26 -11.69
C PRO A 53 8.74 -8.57 -10.90
N PRO A 54 8.42 -7.30 -11.19
CA PRO A 54 7.37 -6.57 -10.50
C PRO A 54 6.03 -7.30 -10.63
N CYS A 55 5.31 -7.40 -9.52
CA CYS A 55 3.98 -7.98 -9.45
C CYS A 55 3.01 -6.99 -8.79
N LEU A 56 1.72 -7.23 -8.94
CA LEU A 56 0.68 -6.48 -8.25
C LEU A 56 0.32 -7.19 -6.96
N SER A 57 0.28 -6.45 -5.86
CA SER A 57 -0.21 -6.92 -4.56
C SER A 57 -1.43 -6.13 -4.14
N LEU A 58 -2.43 -6.81 -3.59
CA LEU A 58 -3.61 -6.17 -3.00
C LEU A 58 -3.20 -5.41 -1.73
N VAL A 59 -3.50 -4.10 -1.69
CA VAL A 59 -3.14 -3.24 -0.54
C VAL A 59 -4.35 -2.85 0.29
N ALA A 60 -5.52 -2.75 -0.30
CA ALA A 60 -6.76 -2.44 0.39
C ALA A 60 -7.98 -2.92 -0.41
N ALA A 61 -9.09 -3.13 0.29
CA ALA A 61 -10.37 -3.49 -0.33
C ALA A 61 -11.55 -3.00 0.50
N HIS A 62 -12.65 -2.69 -0.21
CA HIS A 62 -13.99 -2.50 0.34
C HIS A 62 -14.91 -3.59 -0.22
N GLY A 63 -15.83 -4.09 0.62
CA GLY A 63 -16.70 -5.21 0.28
C GLY A 63 -16.04 -6.57 0.54
N ARG A 64 -16.82 -7.65 0.27
CA ARG A 64 -16.36 -9.01 0.55
C ARG A 64 -15.36 -9.47 -0.51
N LEU A 65 -14.15 -9.81 -0.08
CA LEU A 65 -13.11 -10.42 -0.89
C LEU A 65 -12.65 -11.74 -0.28
N ASP A 66 -12.40 -12.73 -1.14
CA ASP A 66 -11.88 -14.02 -0.70
C ASP A 66 -10.45 -13.90 -0.21
N ARG A 67 -10.08 -14.76 0.74
CA ARG A 67 -8.68 -14.83 1.21
C ARG A 67 -7.69 -15.16 0.10
N ALA A 68 -8.13 -15.88 -0.93
CA ALA A 68 -7.31 -16.17 -2.11
C ALA A 68 -6.90 -14.89 -2.86
N ALA A 69 -7.78 -13.88 -2.94
CA ALA A 69 -7.50 -12.60 -3.58
C ALA A 69 -6.29 -11.88 -2.96
N TRP A 70 -6.14 -11.97 -1.64
CA TRP A 70 -5.02 -11.35 -0.92
C TRP A 70 -3.67 -12.02 -1.16
N ARG A 71 -3.65 -13.22 -1.69
CA ARG A 71 -2.44 -14.00 -2.00
C ARG A 71 -2.04 -13.92 -3.45
N GLU A 72 -2.93 -13.41 -4.30
CA GLU A 72 -2.64 -13.29 -5.72
C GLU A 72 -1.65 -12.15 -5.99
N GLN A 73 -0.67 -12.47 -6.80
CA GLN A 73 0.37 -11.55 -7.24
C GLN A 73 0.51 -11.61 -8.76
N PRO A 74 -0.48 -11.10 -9.53
CA PRO A 74 -0.38 -11.11 -10.98
C PRO A 74 0.78 -10.24 -11.43
N ARG A 75 1.53 -10.76 -12.40
CA ARG A 75 2.61 -10.01 -13.04
C ARG A 75 2.05 -9.06 -14.09
N LEU A 76 2.90 -8.15 -14.56
CA LEU A 76 2.59 -7.30 -15.69
C LEU A 76 2.10 -8.15 -16.88
N GLY A 77 0.97 -7.79 -17.49
CA GLY A 77 0.33 -8.55 -18.56
C GLY A 77 -0.47 -9.79 -18.14
N GLN A 78 -0.44 -10.19 -16.85
CA GLN A 78 -1.18 -11.35 -16.36
C GLN A 78 -2.54 -10.96 -15.76
N GLY A 79 -3.58 -11.69 -16.15
CA GLY A 79 -4.94 -11.42 -15.68
C GLY A 79 -5.43 -10.03 -16.08
N ILE A 80 -6.55 -9.60 -15.50
CA ILE A 80 -7.15 -8.29 -15.81
C ILE A 80 -6.26 -7.16 -15.30
N ALA A 81 -5.87 -7.21 -14.04
CA ALA A 81 -5.10 -6.12 -13.42
C ALA A 81 -3.71 -5.96 -14.05
N GLY A 82 -2.99 -7.07 -14.31
CA GLY A 82 -1.68 -7.03 -14.97
C GLY A 82 -1.76 -6.49 -16.39
N GLN A 83 -2.83 -6.81 -17.14
CA GLN A 83 -3.07 -6.27 -18.48
C GLN A 83 -3.32 -4.76 -18.44
N VAL A 84 -4.24 -4.30 -17.57
CA VAL A 84 -4.55 -2.87 -17.40
C VAL A 84 -3.31 -2.07 -17.02
N LEU A 85 -2.47 -2.62 -16.13
CA LEU A 85 -1.22 -1.97 -15.75
C LEU A 85 -0.24 -1.87 -16.93
N ALA A 86 -0.12 -2.95 -17.74
CA ALA A 86 0.78 -2.97 -18.89
C ALA A 86 0.35 -2.03 -20.01
N GLU A 87 -0.96 -1.96 -20.27
CA GLU A 87 -1.53 -1.14 -21.34
C GLU A 87 -1.73 0.32 -20.92
N GLY A 88 -1.80 0.60 -19.62
CA GLY A 88 -2.08 1.94 -19.08
C GLY A 88 -3.47 2.45 -19.46
N ARG A 89 -4.42 1.57 -19.76
CA ARG A 89 -5.77 1.91 -20.22
C ARG A 89 -6.83 1.24 -19.35
N PRO A 90 -7.94 1.93 -19.05
CA PRO A 90 -9.05 1.36 -18.33
C PRO A 90 -9.73 0.25 -19.15
N LEU A 91 -10.20 -0.78 -18.46
CA LEU A 91 -10.86 -1.94 -19.05
C LEU A 91 -12.24 -2.14 -18.41
N ARG A 92 -13.27 -2.31 -19.27
CA ARG A 92 -14.61 -2.75 -18.86
C ARG A 92 -14.83 -4.19 -19.36
N VAL A 93 -15.24 -5.04 -18.44
CA VAL A 93 -15.70 -6.39 -18.74
C VAL A 93 -17.19 -6.45 -18.41
N GLU A 94 -18.02 -6.68 -19.42
CA GLU A 94 -19.48 -6.70 -19.26
C GLU A 94 -19.93 -7.91 -18.47
N ASP A 95 -19.41 -9.08 -18.83
CA ASP A 95 -19.58 -10.33 -18.10
C ASP A 95 -18.25 -11.10 -18.09
N ILE A 96 -17.65 -11.26 -16.92
CA ILE A 96 -16.38 -11.97 -16.75
C ILE A 96 -16.52 -13.45 -17.13
N HIS A 97 -17.68 -14.05 -16.87
CA HIS A 97 -17.94 -15.47 -17.12
C HIS A 97 -18.02 -15.78 -18.61
N ALA A 98 -18.53 -14.84 -19.42
CA ALA A 98 -18.62 -14.95 -20.88
C ALA A 98 -17.39 -14.36 -21.61
N SER A 99 -16.41 -13.83 -20.87
CA SER A 99 -15.25 -13.16 -21.45
C SER A 99 -14.00 -14.06 -21.52
N ARG A 100 -12.98 -13.58 -22.24
CA ARG A 100 -11.63 -14.19 -22.23
C ARG A 100 -10.99 -14.21 -20.83
N HIS A 101 -11.56 -13.51 -19.86
CA HIS A 101 -11.09 -13.42 -18.49
C HIS A 101 -11.86 -14.34 -17.51
N CYS A 102 -12.63 -15.31 -18.03
CA CYS A 102 -13.44 -16.23 -17.22
C CYS A 102 -12.63 -16.98 -16.15
N GLY A 103 -11.35 -17.26 -16.39
CA GLY A 103 -10.44 -17.85 -15.39
C GLY A 103 -10.15 -16.96 -14.17
N ALA A 104 -10.49 -15.67 -14.25
CA ALA A 104 -10.38 -14.74 -13.11
C ALA A 104 -11.72 -14.56 -12.37
N ALA A 105 -12.80 -15.18 -12.83
CA ALA A 105 -14.10 -15.17 -12.15
C ALA A 105 -14.01 -15.98 -10.85
N ARG A 106 -14.45 -15.36 -9.73
CA ARG A 106 -14.32 -15.96 -8.39
C ARG A 106 -15.65 -16.36 -7.78
N HIS A 107 -16.71 -15.73 -8.23
CA HIS A 107 -18.05 -15.90 -7.69
C HIS A 107 -19.01 -16.20 -8.85
N PRO A 108 -19.32 -17.47 -9.11
CA PRO A 108 -20.20 -17.86 -10.23
C PRO A 108 -21.62 -17.30 -10.11
N ASP A 109 -22.07 -17.02 -8.88
CA ASP A 109 -23.43 -16.55 -8.59
C ASP A 109 -23.56 -15.02 -8.57
N GLU A 110 -22.46 -14.27 -8.75
CA GLU A 110 -22.49 -12.80 -8.76
C GLU A 110 -22.50 -12.25 -10.19
N ALA A 111 -23.09 -11.05 -10.34
CA ALA A 111 -23.05 -10.31 -11.59
C ALA A 111 -21.60 -10.14 -12.05
N GLY A 112 -21.27 -10.72 -13.21
CA GLY A 112 -19.90 -10.83 -13.73
C GLY A 112 -19.31 -9.53 -14.27
N SER A 113 -19.98 -8.38 -14.09
CA SER A 113 -19.50 -7.10 -14.59
C SER A 113 -18.36 -6.53 -13.75
N PHE A 114 -17.31 -6.06 -14.43
CA PHE A 114 -16.07 -5.68 -13.81
C PHE A 114 -15.42 -4.48 -14.52
N LEU A 115 -14.86 -3.54 -13.74
CA LEU A 115 -14.04 -2.44 -14.23
C LEU A 115 -12.65 -2.53 -13.62
N ALA A 116 -11.62 -2.21 -14.40
CA ALA A 116 -10.26 -2.08 -13.93
C ALA A 116 -9.65 -0.81 -14.52
N CYS A 117 -9.12 0.06 -13.68
CA CYS A 117 -8.57 1.34 -14.08
C CYS A 117 -7.15 1.50 -13.55
N PRO A 118 -6.18 1.98 -14.36
CA PRO A 118 -4.82 2.19 -13.91
C PRO A 118 -4.76 3.32 -12.88
N VAL A 119 -4.00 3.13 -11.83
CA VAL A 119 -3.70 4.15 -10.83
C VAL A 119 -2.28 4.64 -11.06
N ALA A 120 -2.12 5.93 -11.34
CA ALA A 120 -0.81 6.53 -11.56
C ALA A 120 -0.31 7.25 -10.31
N LEU A 121 0.98 7.14 -10.04
CA LEU A 121 1.70 7.94 -9.04
C LEU A 121 2.83 8.69 -9.75
N ALA A 122 2.89 9.99 -9.56
CA ALA A 122 3.87 10.87 -10.21
C ALA A 122 3.91 10.70 -11.75
N GLY A 123 2.75 10.43 -12.36
CA GLY A 123 2.62 10.27 -13.82
C GLY A 123 2.97 8.87 -14.36
N ALA A 124 3.43 7.95 -13.53
CA ALA A 124 3.72 6.57 -13.94
C ALA A 124 2.65 5.59 -13.41
N PRO A 125 2.25 4.56 -14.20
CA PRO A 125 1.37 3.51 -13.72
C PRO A 125 1.99 2.82 -12.49
N ALA A 126 1.26 2.78 -11.38
CA ALA A 126 1.74 2.27 -10.11
C ALA A 126 0.80 1.24 -9.48
N GLY A 127 -0.42 1.11 -9.99
CA GLY A 127 -1.40 0.18 -9.47
C GLY A 127 -2.64 0.10 -10.34
N VAL A 128 -3.63 -0.64 -9.86
CA VAL A 128 -4.92 -0.84 -10.52
C VAL A 128 -6.05 -0.77 -9.48
N LEU A 129 -7.05 0.04 -9.78
CA LEU A 129 -8.32 0.09 -9.08
C LEU A 129 -9.27 -0.89 -9.76
N ASN A 130 -9.73 -1.89 -9.02
CA ASN A 130 -10.69 -2.87 -9.49
C ASN A 130 -12.05 -2.60 -8.87
N VAL A 131 -13.12 -2.65 -9.67
CA VAL A 131 -14.50 -2.37 -9.27
C VAL A 131 -15.39 -3.50 -9.76
N SER A 132 -16.21 -4.07 -8.88
CA SER A 132 -17.13 -5.17 -9.21
C SER A 132 -18.40 -5.13 -8.36
N ALA A 133 -19.33 -6.03 -8.65
CA ALA A 133 -20.62 -6.11 -7.96
C ALA A 133 -21.41 -4.79 -8.08
N PRO A 134 -21.91 -4.42 -9.27
CA PRO A 134 -22.78 -3.25 -9.42
C PRO A 134 -24.01 -3.39 -8.53
N ILE A 135 -24.32 -2.33 -7.73
CA ILE A 135 -25.49 -2.34 -6.83
C ILE A 135 -26.78 -2.22 -7.63
N ARG A 136 -26.76 -1.49 -8.74
CA ARG A 136 -27.90 -1.40 -9.64
C ARG A 136 -28.04 -2.65 -10.52
N PRO A 137 -29.22 -2.97 -11.01
CA PRO A 137 -29.41 -4.04 -12.00
C PRO A 137 -28.63 -3.78 -13.30
N GLY A 138 -28.04 -4.83 -13.85
CA GLY A 138 -27.29 -4.80 -15.10
C GLY A 138 -25.79 -4.53 -14.95
N PRO A 139 -25.04 -4.65 -16.05
CA PRO A 139 -23.60 -4.45 -16.06
C PRO A 139 -23.22 -2.97 -15.93
N PHE A 140 -21.96 -2.71 -15.60
CA PHE A 140 -21.36 -1.38 -15.69
C PHE A 140 -21.37 -0.87 -17.15
N SER A 141 -21.68 0.40 -17.32
CA SER A 141 -21.70 1.10 -18.61
C SER A 141 -20.34 1.77 -18.92
N ASP A 142 -20.19 2.30 -20.11
CA ASP A 142 -19.00 3.10 -20.46
C ASP A 142 -18.91 4.39 -19.65
N LEU A 143 -20.05 4.95 -19.22
CA LEU A 143 -20.06 6.09 -18.29
C LEU A 143 -19.52 5.70 -16.92
N ASP A 144 -19.81 4.48 -16.44
CA ASP A 144 -19.24 3.99 -15.18
C ASP A 144 -17.74 3.72 -15.32
N LEU A 145 -17.27 3.28 -16.50
CA LEU A 145 -15.84 3.16 -16.78
C LEU A 145 -15.15 4.53 -16.70
N ALA A 146 -15.72 5.56 -17.32
CA ALA A 146 -15.17 6.91 -17.26
C ALA A 146 -15.15 7.47 -15.83
N ARG A 147 -16.20 7.19 -15.04
CA ARG A 147 -16.25 7.54 -13.61
C ARG A 147 -15.20 6.80 -12.79
N ALA A 148 -15.01 5.51 -13.07
CA ALA A 148 -14.01 4.69 -12.38
C ALA A 148 -12.58 5.14 -12.71
N ASP A 149 -12.33 5.56 -13.96
CA ASP A 149 -11.04 6.11 -14.37
C ASP A 149 -10.74 7.45 -13.68
N LEU A 150 -11.76 8.32 -13.57
CA LEU A 150 -11.66 9.53 -12.76
C LEU A 150 -11.39 9.23 -11.29
N ALA A 151 -12.11 8.26 -10.71
CA ALA A 151 -11.89 7.83 -9.33
C ALA A 151 -10.47 7.26 -9.14
N ALA A 152 -9.95 6.46 -10.08
CA ALA A 152 -8.59 5.94 -10.05
C ALA A 152 -7.54 7.07 -10.07
N THR A 153 -7.79 8.12 -10.88
CA THR A 153 -6.95 9.32 -10.91
C THR A 153 -6.94 10.04 -9.54
N LEU A 154 -8.11 10.22 -8.92
CA LEU A 154 -8.22 10.83 -7.58
C LEU A 154 -7.55 9.98 -6.52
N VAL A 155 -7.75 8.66 -6.54
CA VAL A 155 -7.06 7.70 -5.64
C VAL A 155 -5.55 7.86 -5.76
N GLY A 156 -5.01 7.91 -6.98
CA GLY A 156 -3.58 8.14 -7.22
C GLY A 156 -3.07 9.44 -6.59
N ARG A 157 -3.83 10.54 -6.74
CA ARG A 157 -3.49 11.84 -6.13
C ARG A 157 -3.52 11.79 -4.60
N ILE A 158 -4.55 11.18 -4.04
CA ILE A 158 -4.67 11.02 -2.58
C ILE A 158 -3.50 10.16 -2.04
N LEU A 159 -3.19 9.03 -2.69
CA LEU A 159 -2.05 8.20 -2.32
C LEU A 159 -0.72 8.96 -2.37
N GLN A 160 -0.52 9.77 -3.40
CA GLN A 160 0.68 10.60 -3.51
C GLN A 160 0.75 11.61 -2.36
N THR A 161 -0.36 12.26 -2.02
CA THR A 161 -0.44 13.20 -0.89
C THR A 161 -0.14 12.50 0.44
N LEU A 162 -0.75 11.33 0.69
CA LEU A 162 -0.50 10.53 1.90
C LEU A 162 0.97 10.11 2.04
N ARG A 163 1.61 9.72 0.93
CA ARG A 163 3.04 9.39 0.92
C ARG A 163 3.91 10.60 1.24
N LEU A 164 3.62 11.76 0.65
CA LEU A 164 4.36 12.99 0.93
C LEU A 164 4.17 13.45 2.38
N GLN A 165 2.94 13.40 2.90
CA GLN A 165 2.65 13.71 4.30
C GLN A 165 3.42 12.79 5.24
N GLY A 166 3.39 11.47 5.00
CA GLY A 166 4.14 10.51 5.80
C GLY A 166 5.65 10.76 5.80
N LEU A 167 6.23 11.16 4.65
CA LEU A 167 7.64 11.55 4.56
C LEU A 167 7.94 12.83 5.36
N ILE A 168 7.05 13.82 5.32
CA ILE A 168 7.19 15.07 6.08
C ILE A 168 7.08 14.79 7.58
N ASP A 169 6.05 14.06 8.00
CA ASP A 169 5.81 13.70 9.39
C ASP A 169 6.97 12.88 9.97
N SER A 170 7.52 11.93 9.19
CA SER A 170 8.68 11.15 9.60
C SER A 170 9.94 12.02 9.78
N ARG A 171 10.19 12.97 8.90
CA ARG A 171 11.30 13.93 9.06
C ARG A 171 11.06 14.90 10.20
N PHE A 172 9.83 15.39 10.39
CA PHE A 172 9.50 16.25 11.53
C PHE A 172 9.60 15.49 12.86
N ALA A 173 9.17 14.24 12.93
CA ALA A 173 9.36 13.39 14.09
C ALA A 173 10.86 13.18 14.38
N GLN A 174 11.67 12.91 13.34
CA GLN A 174 13.13 12.81 13.49
C GLN A 174 13.79 14.13 13.91
N MET A 175 13.34 15.26 13.36
CA MET A 175 13.85 16.58 13.74
C MET A 175 13.34 17.02 15.13
N ALA A 176 12.12 16.67 15.52
CA ALA A 176 11.59 16.92 16.86
C ALA A 176 12.36 16.10 17.90
N LEU A 177 12.57 14.81 17.66
CA LEU A 177 13.43 13.97 18.49
C LEU A 177 14.87 14.50 18.56
N ALA A 178 15.41 15.04 17.47
CA ALA A 178 16.74 15.66 17.46
C ALA A 178 16.77 17.02 18.17
N ARG A 179 15.67 17.78 18.18
CA ARG A 179 15.57 19.09 18.88
C ARG A 179 15.20 18.96 20.36
N GLU A 180 14.31 18.05 20.69
CA GLU A 180 13.93 17.73 22.08
C GLU A 180 14.96 16.81 22.74
N GLY A 181 15.82 16.23 21.96
CA GLY A 181 16.77 15.18 22.29
C GLY A 181 17.91 15.55 23.22
N ILE A 182 17.86 16.66 23.93
CA ILE A 182 18.81 16.89 25.04
C ILE A 182 18.21 16.47 26.38
N SER A 183 16.89 16.50 26.60
CA SER A 183 16.28 16.02 27.83
C SER A 183 15.48 14.70 27.69
N ASP A 184 14.86 14.45 26.55
CA ASP A 184 14.04 13.25 26.33
C ASP A 184 14.84 12.07 25.77
N ALA A 185 15.89 12.32 24.98
CA ALA A 185 16.80 11.27 24.53
C ALA A 185 17.57 10.64 25.70
N THR A 186 17.88 11.40 26.76
CA THR A 186 18.51 10.85 27.96
C THR A 186 17.56 9.97 28.77
N SER A 187 16.28 10.34 28.88
CA SER A 187 15.27 9.49 29.54
C SER A 187 14.91 8.27 28.66
N PHE A 188 14.88 8.41 27.34
CA PHE A 188 14.69 7.33 26.38
C PHE A 188 15.88 6.37 26.34
N LEU A 189 17.11 6.90 26.39
CA LEU A 189 18.34 6.10 26.49
C LEU A 189 18.45 5.41 27.86
N ALA A 190 18.02 6.06 28.94
CA ALA A 190 17.98 5.46 30.27
C ALA A 190 16.93 4.34 30.34
N ALA A 191 15.73 4.52 29.77
CA ALA A 191 14.73 3.47 29.64
C ALA A 191 15.20 2.34 28.70
N GLY A 192 15.94 2.68 27.64
CA GLY A 192 16.56 1.73 26.71
C GLY A 192 17.66 0.89 27.35
N ALA A 193 18.41 1.46 28.29
CA ALA A 193 19.43 0.74 29.06
C ALA A 193 18.81 -0.24 30.07
N GLN A 194 17.62 0.07 30.60
CA GLN A 194 16.92 -0.80 31.54
C GLN A 194 16.08 -1.89 30.88
N GLU A 195 15.43 -1.60 29.75
CA GLU A 195 14.58 -2.56 29.01
C GLU A 195 14.76 -2.44 27.48
N PRO A 196 15.90 -2.80 26.92
CA PRO A 196 16.18 -2.61 25.48
C PRO A 196 15.20 -3.36 24.56
N GLY A 197 14.67 -4.50 25.00
CA GLY A 197 13.67 -5.25 24.24
C GLY A 197 12.31 -4.56 24.15
N LYS A 198 11.95 -3.69 25.09
CA LYS A 198 10.71 -2.92 25.10
C LYS A 198 10.80 -1.74 24.12
N VAL A 199 11.94 -1.07 24.12
CA VAL A 199 12.26 0.02 23.19
C VAL A 199 12.33 -0.50 21.75
N ALA A 200 13.00 -1.63 21.52
CA ALA A 200 13.07 -2.26 20.20
C ALA A 200 11.66 -2.62 19.66
N ARG A 201 10.78 -3.16 20.50
CA ARG A 201 9.37 -3.43 20.13
C ARG A 201 8.58 -2.16 19.80
N MET A 202 8.79 -1.09 20.57
CA MET A 202 8.14 0.20 20.29
C MET A 202 8.59 0.77 18.93
N LEU A 203 9.89 0.75 18.65
CA LEU A 203 10.46 1.21 17.39
C LEU A 203 9.95 0.36 16.22
N ALA A 204 9.91 -0.96 16.35
CA ALA A 204 9.38 -1.85 15.32
C ALA A 204 7.88 -1.59 15.04
N LYS A 205 7.07 -1.36 16.09
CA LYS A 205 5.66 -0.99 15.92
C LYS A 205 5.49 0.37 15.25
N SER A 206 6.31 1.36 15.61
CA SER A 206 6.29 2.69 14.99
C SER A 206 6.69 2.60 13.51
N PHE A 207 7.75 1.86 13.19
CA PHE A 207 8.17 1.60 11.81
C PHE A 207 7.05 0.95 10.98
N TYR A 208 6.44 -0.12 11.50
CA TYR A 208 5.32 -0.78 10.83
C TYR A 208 4.15 0.18 10.57
N LYS A 209 3.71 0.92 11.60
CA LYS A 209 2.61 1.87 11.48
C LYS A 209 2.89 2.97 10.45
N GLU A 210 4.11 3.50 10.46
CA GLU A 210 4.52 4.57 9.55
C GLU A 210 4.55 4.08 8.10
N MET A 211 5.14 2.92 7.84
CA MET A 211 5.17 2.32 6.52
C MET A 211 3.76 2.01 6.00
N HIS A 212 2.91 1.46 6.86
CA HIS A 212 1.52 1.18 6.51
C HIS A 212 0.73 2.48 6.20
N ARG A 213 0.92 3.52 7.02
CA ARG A 213 0.34 4.85 6.82
C ARG A 213 0.80 5.51 5.51
N CYS A 214 2.04 5.29 5.12
CA CYS A 214 2.58 5.74 3.84
C CYS A 214 2.07 4.93 2.64
N GLY A 215 1.17 3.96 2.85
CA GLY A 215 0.56 3.15 1.78
C GLY A 215 1.48 2.07 1.23
N PHE A 216 2.49 1.64 2.00
CA PHE A 216 3.29 0.49 1.63
C PHE A 216 2.52 -0.81 1.88
N SER A 217 2.63 -1.77 0.96
CA SER A 217 2.04 -3.10 1.11
C SER A 217 2.75 -3.89 2.23
N PHE A 218 2.06 -4.91 2.77
CA PHE A 218 2.66 -5.81 3.76
C PHE A 218 3.99 -6.41 3.28
N ASN A 219 4.08 -6.79 2.01
CA ASN A 219 5.27 -7.36 1.42
C ASN A 219 6.42 -6.34 1.33
N GLN A 220 6.13 -5.08 0.98
CA GLN A 220 7.13 -4.01 0.97
C GLN A 220 7.65 -3.72 2.39
N ILE A 221 6.78 -3.75 3.39
CA ILE A 221 7.17 -3.59 4.79
C ILE A 221 8.03 -4.77 5.26
N LEU A 222 7.66 -5.99 4.87
CA LEU A 222 8.43 -7.19 5.19
C LEU A 222 9.82 -7.16 4.52
N HIS A 223 9.91 -6.71 3.28
CA HIS A 223 11.17 -6.53 2.57
C HIS A 223 12.06 -5.49 3.28
N ALA A 224 11.51 -4.33 3.62
CA ALA A 224 12.24 -3.30 4.35
C ALA A 224 12.75 -3.79 5.72
N ALA A 225 11.94 -4.59 6.43
CA ALA A 225 12.37 -5.23 7.68
C ALA A 225 13.51 -6.24 7.44
N GLY A 226 13.47 -7.00 6.33
CA GLY A 226 14.52 -7.92 5.90
C GLY A 226 15.84 -7.20 5.62
N GLU A 227 15.80 -6.05 4.93
CA GLU A 227 16.98 -5.21 4.69
C GLU A 227 17.60 -4.71 6.01
N ILE A 228 16.77 -4.26 6.97
CA ILE A 228 17.25 -3.85 8.30
C ILE A 228 17.96 -5.01 9.00
N ILE A 229 17.42 -6.23 8.92
CA ILE A 229 18.03 -7.43 9.51
C ILE A 229 19.36 -7.74 8.82
N SER A 230 19.44 -7.65 7.49
CA SER A 230 20.63 -7.87 6.71
C SER A 230 21.76 -6.86 7.05
N GLU A 231 21.41 -5.59 7.20
CA GLU A 231 22.35 -4.54 7.64
C GLU A 231 22.87 -4.78 9.07
N LEU A 232 21.99 -5.26 9.98
CA LEU A 232 22.39 -5.62 11.33
C LEU A 232 23.35 -6.81 11.34
N ASP A 233 23.11 -7.85 10.55
CA ASP A 233 24.00 -9.01 10.40
C ASP A 233 25.35 -8.62 9.82
N GLY A 234 25.34 -7.76 8.80
CA GLY A 234 26.56 -7.18 8.23
C GLY A 234 27.37 -6.37 9.26
N SER A 235 26.70 -5.60 10.12
CA SER A 235 27.31 -4.85 11.20
C SER A 235 27.90 -5.75 12.30
N LEU A 236 27.18 -6.77 12.71
CA LEU A 236 27.66 -7.77 13.69
C LEU A 236 28.87 -8.53 13.17
N SER A 237 28.87 -8.91 11.90
CA SER A 237 30.00 -9.60 11.25
C SER A 237 31.25 -8.71 11.19
N ARG A 238 31.09 -7.42 10.94
CA ARG A 238 32.17 -6.41 10.99
C ARG A 238 32.71 -6.20 12.42
N HIS A 239 31.83 -6.22 13.44
CA HIS A 239 32.22 -6.09 14.84
C HIS A 239 32.98 -7.34 15.33
N LYS A 240 32.54 -8.55 14.96
CA LYS A 240 33.23 -9.81 15.30
C LYS A 240 34.64 -9.89 14.67
N ARG A 241 34.84 -9.30 13.48
CA ARG A 241 36.17 -9.22 12.83
C ARG A 241 37.11 -8.19 13.48
N ARG A 242 36.60 -7.25 14.27
CA ARG A 242 37.36 -6.25 15.05
C ARG A 242 37.51 -6.66 16.52
N GLY A 243 37.59 -7.97 16.82
CA GLY A 243 37.89 -8.49 18.14
C GLY A 243 39.17 -7.91 18.71
N PRO A 244 39.34 -7.86 20.05
CA PRO A 244 40.46 -7.16 20.69
C PRO A 244 41.81 -7.70 20.20
N ARG A 245 42.66 -6.79 19.74
CA ARG A 245 44.04 -7.09 19.35
C ARG A 245 44.76 -7.71 20.56
N PRO A 246 45.40 -8.86 20.44
CA PRO A 246 46.15 -9.44 21.56
C PRO A 246 47.22 -8.46 22.04
N PRO A 247 47.49 -8.38 23.35
CA PRO A 247 48.52 -7.50 23.90
C PRO A 247 49.90 -7.87 23.33
N PRO A 248 50.80 -6.89 23.11
CA PRO A 248 52.13 -7.17 22.61
C PRO A 248 52.85 -8.12 23.55
N ALA A 249 53.48 -9.15 23.00
CA ALA A 249 54.33 -10.06 23.76
C ALA A 249 55.41 -9.27 24.49
N LYS A 250 55.48 -9.42 25.82
CA LYS A 250 56.57 -8.88 26.61
C LYS A 250 57.84 -9.59 26.17
N GLY A 251 58.77 -8.82 25.63
CA GLY A 251 60.13 -9.29 25.38
C GLY A 251 60.74 -9.74 26.69
N THR A 252 61.25 -10.93 26.72
CA THR A 252 62.16 -11.44 27.73
C THR A 252 63.56 -11.04 27.30
N ASP A 253 64.13 -10.13 28.07
CA ASP A 253 65.59 -10.04 28.22
C ASP A 253 66.12 -11.16 29.08
#